data_c72a98feeb2e2bbe266784e3906bd50f
#
_entry.id   c72a98feeb2e2bbe266784e3906bd50f
#
_cell.length_a   1.000
_cell.length_b   1.000
_cell.length_c   1.000
_cell.angle_alpha   90.00
_cell.angle_beta   90.00
_cell.angle_gamma   90.00
#
_symmetry.space_group_name_H-M   'P 1'
#
loop_
_entity.id
_entity.type
_entity.pdbx_description
1 polymer ?
#
loop_
_entity_poly.entity_id
_entity_poly.type
_entity_poly.pdbx_seq_one_letter_code
_entity_poly.pdbx_strand_id
1 'polypeptide(L)'
;MRMNQVAMWCLGLVAGVAFTAGMSAPDILWAQESVAIRAMLVKTVPDDPTAAAWSSAVPARFPLSPQVHWPTRILEVTAKDVTARGLSDGKQVAIMLEYEDPTEDPDDAAAVEFMVGDKKAHFAHGQPMAQVEGGPVNIWFWKNKNAKAFDMNAKGFGTLKVQDQQDLKGKGVYQDGKWKVVFSRAVTTGDANDTQFKPGEFINIAFAVWDGKKDPASGDLKEKGSQKAVSSWWYFRVDPQPDYTSYFYALLAIGLAAGFEFVVIRKLRKGPAA
;
A
#
# COMPACT_ATOMS: atom_id res chain seq x y z
N MET A 1 45.48 -34.96 -29.75
CA MET A 1 44.01 -35.08 -29.86
C MET A 1 43.31 -35.25 -28.49
N ARG A 2 43.79 -34.57 -27.41
CA ARG A 2 43.17 -34.61 -26.05
C ARG A 2 42.79 -33.24 -25.46
N MET A 3 43.09 -32.15 -26.18
CA MET A 3 42.83 -30.77 -25.70
C MET A 3 41.41 -30.24 -25.95
N ASN A 4 40.66 -30.82 -26.90
CA ASN A 4 39.33 -30.32 -27.25
C ASN A 4 38.18 -30.81 -26.30
N GLN A 5 38.38 -31.89 -25.56
CA GLN A 5 37.33 -32.40 -24.69
C GLN A 5 37.21 -31.62 -23.38
N VAL A 6 38.34 -31.16 -22.81
CA VAL A 6 38.30 -30.38 -21.55
C VAL A 6 37.70 -28.98 -21.78
N ALA A 7 37.96 -28.35 -22.93
CA ALA A 7 37.38 -27.07 -23.29
C ALA A 7 35.86 -27.14 -23.53
N MET A 8 35.37 -28.29 -24.02
CA MET A 8 33.94 -28.51 -24.25
C MET A 8 33.16 -28.73 -22.92
N TRP A 9 33.82 -29.34 -21.90
CA TRP A 9 33.19 -29.53 -20.60
C TRP A 9 33.09 -28.22 -19.80
N CYS A 10 34.06 -27.32 -19.88
CA CYS A 10 34.01 -26.03 -19.20
C CYS A 10 32.95 -25.09 -19.81
N LEU A 11 32.77 -25.11 -21.14
CA LEU A 11 31.71 -24.34 -21.78
C LEU A 11 30.30 -24.86 -21.46
N GLY A 12 30.14 -26.16 -21.29
CA GLY A 12 28.87 -26.78 -20.91
C GLY A 12 28.43 -26.43 -19.47
N LEU A 13 29.38 -26.27 -18.54
CA LEU A 13 29.11 -25.92 -17.15
C LEU A 13 28.69 -24.44 -16.98
N VAL A 14 29.30 -23.54 -17.72
CA VAL A 14 28.93 -22.11 -17.70
C VAL A 14 27.56 -21.88 -18.36
N ALA A 15 27.23 -22.59 -19.41
CA ALA A 15 25.93 -22.55 -20.07
C ALA A 15 24.82 -23.16 -19.19
N GLY A 16 25.12 -24.21 -18.42
CA GLY A 16 24.17 -24.87 -17.51
C GLY A 16 23.78 -24.01 -16.30
N VAL A 17 24.70 -23.25 -15.73
CA VAL A 17 24.43 -22.33 -14.61
C VAL A 17 23.62 -21.11 -15.05
N ALA A 18 23.82 -20.64 -16.27
CA ALA A 18 23.03 -19.52 -16.79
C ALA A 18 21.56 -19.89 -17.09
N PHE A 19 21.27 -21.17 -17.38
CA PHE A 19 19.90 -21.60 -17.74
C PHE A 19 19.02 -21.92 -16.52
N THR A 20 19.62 -22.25 -15.39
CA THR A 20 18.84 -22.52 -14.15
C THR A 20 18.51 -21.28 -13.32
N ALA A 21 19.17 -20.16 -13.56
CA ALA A 21 18.86 -18.88 -12.90
C ALA A 21 17.66 -18.12 -13.52
N GLY A 22 17.13 -18.59 -14.66
CA GLY A 22 16.05 -17.94 -15.39
C GLY A 22 14.63 -18.45 -15.10
N MET A 23 14.47 -19.47 -14.28
CA MET A 23 13.16 -20.03 -13.93
C MET A 23 12.84 -19.83 -12.43
N SER A 24 12.75 -18.58 -12.01
CA SER A 24 12.13 -18.26 -10.72
C SER A 24 10.65 -18.01 -10.95
N ALA A 25 9.87 -18.79 -10.26
CA ALA A 25 8.43 -18.83 -10.26
C ALA A 25 7.75 -17.44 -10.16
N PRO A 26 7.03 -16.99 -11.18
CA PRO A 26 6.18 -15.80 -11.04
C PRO A 26 4.75 -16.09 -10.63
N ASP A 27 4.30 -17.35 -10.63
CA ASP A 27 2.86 -17.63 -10.64
C ASP A 27 2.19 -17.67 -9.25
N ILE A 28 2.93 -17.76 -8.16
CA ILE A 28 2.35 -17.77 -6.80
C ILE A 28 2.10 -16.35 -6.27
N LEU A 29 2.83 -15.36 -6.77
CA LEU A 29 2.69 -13.95 -6.35
C LEU A 29 1.41 -13.28 -6.87
N TRP A 30 0.90 -13.68 -8.01
CA TRP A 30 -0.26 -13.04 -8.65
C TRP A 30 -1.59 -13.28 -7.91
N ALA A 31 -1.77 -14.42 -7.28
CA ALA A 31 -3.01 -14.71 -6.54
C ALA A 31 -3.13 -13.91 -5.23
N GLN A 32 -2.03 -13.46 -4.65
CA GLN A 32 -2.00 -12.65 -3.44
C GLN A 32 -2.02 -11.14 -3.73
N GLU A 33 -1.62 -10.72 -4.93
CA GLU A 33 -1.59 -9.31 -5.35
C GLU A 33 -2.97 -8.69 -5.57
N SER A 34 -3.99 -9.50 -5.83
CA SER A 34 -5.36 -9.02 -6.07
C SER A 34 -6.11 -8.56 -4.81
N VAL A 35 -5.57 -8.81 -3.61
CA VAL A 35 -6.21 -8.54 -2.31
C VAL A 35 -5.47 -7.48 -1.50
N ALA A 36 -4.34 -7.00 -2.00
CA ALA A 36 -3.50 -6.03 -1.31
C ALA A 36 -3.24 -4.80 -2.16
N ILE A 37 -3.28 -3.63 -1.51
CA ILE A 37 -2.78 -2.40 -2.10
C ILE A 37 -1.27 -2.39 -1.92
N ARG A 38 -0.55 -2.13 -3.00
CA ARG A 38 0.91 -1.95 -2.97
C ARG A 38 1.26 -0.48 -3.10
N ALA A 39 2.03 0.04 -2.14
CA ALA A 39 2.70 1.32 -2.32
C ALA A 39 3.97 1.10 -3.16
N MET A 40 3.82 1.29 -4.47
CA MET A 40 4.89 1.10 -5.45
C MET A 40 5.94 2.18 -5.31
N LEU A 41 7.20 1.81 -5.60
CA LEU A 41 8.32 2.74 -5.48
C LEU A 41 8.32 3.80 -6.58
N VAL A 42 8.44 5.05 -6.15
CA VAL A 42 8.61 6.23 -7.01
C VAL A 42 9.76 7.08 -6.51
N LYS A 43 10.25 7.99 -7.35
CA LYS A 43 11.33 8.90 -6.97
C LYS A 43 10.89 9.91 -5.90
N THR A 44 9.65 10.38 -5.97
CA THR A 44 9.07 11.36 -5.06
C THR A 44 7.59 11.09 -4.95
N VAL A 45 7.09 11.02 -3.74
CA VAL A 45 5.67 10.81 -3.45
C VAL A 45 4.89 12.09 -3.77
N PRO A 46 3.82 12.01 -4.61
CA PRO A 46 2.99 13.16 -4.91
C PRO A 46 2.05 13.48 -3.75
N ASP A 47 1.84 14.75 -3.48
CA ASP A 47 0.82 15.28 -2.57
C ASP A 47 -0.43 15.81 -3.30
N ASP A 48 -0.39 15.86 -4.63
CA ASP A 48 -1.52 16.27 -5.47
C ASP A 48 -2.24 15.05 -6.07
N PRO A 49 -3.59 14.95 -5.88
CA PRO A 49 -4.38 13.85 -6.46
C PRO A 49 -4.34 13.79 -7.99
N THR A 50 -4.01 14.89 -8.67
CA THR A 50 -3.96 14.96 -10.13
C THR A 50 -2.59 14.71 -10.72
N ALA A 51 -1.58 14.44 -9.88
CA ALA A 51 -0.21 14.23 -10.33
C ALA A 51 -0.09 13.01 -11.26
N ALA A 52 0.68 13.15 -12.34
CA ALA A 52 0.89 12.09 -13.32
C ALA A 52 1.52 10.81 -12.71
N ALA A 53 2.24 10.93 -11.60
CA ALA A 53 2.84 9.79 -10.91
C ALA A 53 1.82 8.72 -10.49
N TRP A 54 0.57 9.09 -10.25
CA TRP A 54 -0.50 8.15 -9.90
C TRP A 54 -0.85 7.15 -11.01
N SER A 55 -0.51 7.45 -12.26
CA SER A 55 -0.68 6.51 -13.38
C SER A 55 0.21 5.27 -13.27
N SER A 56 1.32 5.35 -12.53
CA SER A 56 2.21 4.21 -12.30
C SER A 56 1.73 3.29 -11.17
N ALA A 57 0.82 3.76 -10.30
CA ALA A 57 0.30 2.96 -9.21
C ALA A 57 -0.79 1.99 -9.69
N VAL A 58 -0.68 0.72 -9.29
CA VAL A 58 -1.72 -0.28 -9.58
C VAL A 58 -2.98 0.05 -8.78
N PRO A 59 -4.13 0.27 -9.45
CA PRO A 59 -5.39 0.50 -8.76
C PRO A 59 -5.93 -0.79 -8.16
N ALA A 60 -6.44 -0.71 -6.93
CA ALA A 60 -7.20 -1.79 -6.30
C ALA A 60 -8.58 -1.27 -5.90
N ARG A 61 -9.64 -1.98 -6.30
CA ARG A 61 -11.03 -1.59 -6.05
C ARG A 61 -11.62 -2.40 -4.92
N PHE A 62 -12.24 -1.72 -3.96
CA PHE A 62 -12.81 -2.33 -2.76
C PHE A 62 -14.29 -2.00 -2.64
N PRO A 63 -15.14 -3.01 -2.42
CA PRO A 63 -16.55 -2.78 -2.19
C PRO A 63 -16.78 -2.06 -0.86
N LEU A 64 -17.73 -1.15 -0.86
CA LEU A 64 -18.19 -0.44 0.32
C LEU A 64 -19.63 -0.86 0.65
N SER A 65 -19.93 -0.88 1.93
CA SER A 65 -21.26 -1.12 2.45
C SER A 65 -21.64 -0.03 3.44
N PRO A 66 -22.94 0.22 3.65
CA PRO A 66 -23.37 1.12 4.73
C PRO A 66 -22.77 0.70 6.06
N GLN A 67 -22.32 1.66 6.86
CA GLN A 67 -21.97 1.37 8.24
C GLN A 67 -23.23 1.07 9.04
N VAL A 68 -23.45 -0.18 9.32
CA VAL A 68 -24.58 -0.62 10.12
C VAL A 68 -24.20 -0.57 11.59
N HIS A 69 -24.91 0.23 12.37
CA HIS A 69 -24.79 0.30 13.83
C HIS A 69 -26.17 0.46 14.48
N TRP A 70 -26.27 0.12 15.72
CA TRP A 70 -27.51 0.28 16.49
C TRP A 70 -27.53 1.64 17.21
N PRO A 71 -28.65 2.38 17.22
CA PRO A 71 -29.98 2.03 16.64
C PRO A 71 -30.17 2.47 15.19
N THR A 72 -29.28 3.27 14.61
CA THR A 72 -29.43 3.84 13.26
C THR A 72 -28.91 2.87 12.22
N ARG A 73 -29.74 2.56 11.22
CA ARG A 73 -29.35 1.74 10.07
C ARG A 73 -29.38 2.58 8.81
N ILE A 74 -28.26 2.60 8.10
CA ILE A 74 -28.20 3.07 6.73
C ILE A 74 -28.35 1.85 5.85
N LEU A 75 -29.25 1.90 4.88
CA LEU A 75 -29.51 0.78 3.99
C LEU A 75 -28.83 0.98 2.61
N GLU A 76 -28.62 2.23 2.25
CA GLU A 76 -28.02 2.59 0.97
C GLU A 76 -26.94 3.64 1.16
N VAL A 77 -25.88 3.56 0.37
CA VAL A 77 -24.81 4.53 0.31
C VAL A 77 -24.56 4.94 -1.13
N THR A 78 -24.14 6.17 -1.33
CA THR A 78 -23.82 6.74 -2.64
C THR A 78 -22.62 6.04 -3.24
N ALA A 79 -21.50 6.03 -2.52
CA ALA A 79 -20.29 5.34 -2.94
C ALA A 79 -20.41 3.83 -2.70
N LYS A 80 -20.48 3.04 -3.77
CA LYS A 80 -20.56 1.57 -3.71
C LYS A 80 -19.20 0.90 -3.60
N ASP A 81 -18.16 1.60 -3.96
CA ASP A 81 -16.78 1.14 -3.90
C ASP A 81 -15.81 2.32 -3.83
N VAL A 82 -14.58 2.00 -3.47
CA VAL A 82 -13.46 2.91 -3.51
C VAL A 82 -12.30 2.27 -4.26
N THR A 83 -11.66 3.02 -5.13
CA THR A 83 -10.41 2.63 -5.76
C THR A 83 -9.26 3.25 -4.99
N ALA A 84 -8.36 2.42 -4.49
CA ALA A 84 -7.17 2.88 -3.78
C ALA A 84 -5.91 2.62 -4.60
N ARG A 85 -4.95 3.54 -4.51
CA ARG A 85 -3.60 3.44 -5.09
C ARG A 85 -2.58 3.80 -4.03
N GLY A 86 -1.42 3.13 -4.05
CA GLY A 86 -0.32 3.41 -3.12
C GLY A 86 0.98 3.75 -3.85
N LEU A 87 1.71 4.73 -3.34
CA LEU A 87 3.06 5.10 -3.78
C LEU A 87 3.96 5.33 -2.57
N SER A 88 5.26 5.04 -2.71
CA SER A 88 6.27 5.29 -1.68
C SER A 88 7.60 5.67 -2.32
N ASP A 89 8.38 6.51 -1.66
CA ASP A 89 9.78 6.77 -2.01
C ASP A 89 10.77 6.12 -1.03
N GLY A 90 10.26 5.25 -0.15
CA GLY A 90 11.02 4.60 0.91
C GLY A 90 11.15 5.43 2.19
N LYS A 91 10.81 6.72 2.16
CA LYS A 91 10.77 7.62 3.32
C LYS A 91 9.35 8.07 3.65
N GLN A 92 8.56 8.27 2.63
CA GLN A 92 7.15 8.62 2.71
C GLN A 92 6.30 7.57 2.00
N VAL A 93 5.07 7.47 2.43
CA VAL A 93 4.02 6.67 1.81
C VAL A 93 2.84 7.57 1.53
N ALA A 94 2.22 7.40 0.36
CA ALA A 94 0.96 8.03 0.04
C ALA A 94 -0.07 7.01 -0.43
N ILE A 95 -1.32 7.29 -0.07
CA ILE A 95 -2.49 6.52 -0.49
C ILE A 95 -3.47 7.51 -1.12
N MET A 96 -3.90 7.21 -2.34
CA MET A 96 -4.96 7.95 -3.02
C MET A 96 -6.23 7.10 -3.03
N LEU A 97 -7.32 7.69 -2.61
CA LEU A 97 -8.68 7.14 -2.71
C LEU A 97 -9.41 7.88 -3.83
N GLU A 98 -10.11 7.12 -4.68
CA GLU A 98 -11.02 7.65 -5.69
C GLU A 98 -12.38 6.97 -5.52
N TYR A 99 -13.45 7.75 -5.37
CA TYR A 99 -14.81 7.25 -5.20
C TYR A 99 -15.83 8.19 -5.86
N GLU A 100 -16.98 7.62 -6.20
CA GLU A 100 -18.09 8.36 -6.80
C GLU A 100 -18.87 9.14 -5.75
N ASP A 101 -19.16 10.39 -6.07
CA ASP A 101 -20.00 11.29 -5.31
C ASP A 101 -20.70 12.26 -6.28
N PRO A 102 -22.02 12.22 -6.40
CA PRO A 102 -22.73 13.07 -7.35
C PRO A 102 -22.67 14.57 -7.07
N THR A 103 -22.37 14.96 -5.83
CA THR A 103 -22.36 16.34 -5.38
C THR A 103 -21.10 16.66 -4.60
N GLU A 104 -20.61 17.88 -4.72
CA GLU A 104 -19.53 18.39 -3.89
C GLU A 104 -20.12 19.11 -2.68
N ASP A 105 -19.96 18.52 -1.51
CA ASP A 105 -20.50 19.01 -0.27
C ASP A 105 -19.41 19.32 0.77
N PRO A 106 -19.59 20.32 1.66
CA PRO A 106 -18.61 20.64 2.69
C PRO A 106 -18.34 19.50 3.67
N ASP A 107 -19.32 18.62 3.84
CA ASP A 107 -19.25 17.50 4.77
C ASP A 107 -18.78 16.19 4.13
N ASP A 108 -18.44 16.20 2.81
CA ASP A 108 -17.76 15.10 2.16
C ASP A 108 -16.45 14.79 2.85
N ALA A 109 -16.18 13.50 3.03
CA ALA A 109 -14.99 13.07 3.75
C ALA A 109 -14.50 11.70 3.28
N ALA A 110 -13.23 11.45 3.53
CA ALA A 110 -12.59 10.17 3.29
C ALA A 110 -11.67 9.81 4.46
N ALA A 111 -11.54 8.53 4.73
CA ALA A 111 -10.60 8.04 5.74
C ALA A 111 -9.96 6.73 5.33
N VAL A 112 -8.74 6.56 5.79
CA VAL A 112 -8.00 5.30 5.79
C VAL A 112 -7.75 4.91 7.24
N GLU A 113 -8.03 3.67 7.59
CA GLU A 113 -7.87 3.14 8.93
C GLU A 113 -6.89 1.96 8.92
N PHE A 114 -5.96 1.97 9.87
CA PHE A 114 -4.97 0.91 10.06
C PHE A 114 -5.08 0.34 11.46
N MET A 115 -4.90 -0.98 11.60
CA MET A 115 -4.70 -1.58 12.92
C MET A 115 -3.31 -1.23 13.45
N VAL A 116 -3.23 -0.94 14.75
CA VAL A 116 -1.97 -0.66 15.46
C VAL A 116 -1.72 -1.76 16.48
N GLY A 117 -0.53 -2.38 16.40
CA GLY A 117 -0.18 -3.49 17.27
C GLY A 117 -0.93 -4.79 16.94
N ASP A 118 -0.95 -5.73 17.89
CA ASP A 118 -1.41 -7.11 17.66
C ASP A 118 -2.90 -7.31 17.92
N LYS A 119 -3.55 -6.38 18.62
CA LYS A 119 -4.97 -6.49 18.96
C LYS A 119 -5.85 -6.09 17.80
N LYS A 120 -6.68 -7.03 17.32
CA LYS A 120 -7.60 -6.79 16.22
C LYS A 120 -8.68 -5.76 16.60
N ALA A 121 -8.97 -4.87 15.66
CA ALA A 121 -10.13 -3.99 15.71
C ALA A 121 -11.26 -4.61 14.87
N HIS A 122 -12.49 -4.48 15.37
CA HIS A 122 -13.68 -5.03 14.73
C HIS A 122 -14.66 -3.92 14.32
N PHE A 123 -15.41 -4.16 13.25
CA PHE A 123 -16.54 -3.30 12.87
C PHE A 123 -17.82 -3.71 13.60
N ALA A 124 -18.74 -2.77 13.73
CA ALA A 124 -19.96 -2.98 14.52
C ALA A 124 -20.90 -4.05 13.95
N HIS A 125 -21.00 -4.18 12.63
CA HIS A 125 -21.83 -5.18 11.95
C HIS A 125 -23.26 -5.31 12.49
N GLY A 126 -23.87 -4.17 12.87
CA GLY A 126 -25.24 -4.13 13.42
C GLY A 126 -25.34 -4.30 14.92
N GLN A 127 -24.25 -4.48 15.64
CA GLN A 127 -24.22 -4.51 17.10
C GLN A 127 -24.13 -3.09 17.70
N PRO A 128 -24.56 -2.91 18.96
CA PRO A 128 -24.28 -1.66 19.69
C PRO A 128 -22.76 -1.40 19.74
N MET A 129 -22.34 -0.20 19.36
CA MET A 129 -20.91 0.16 19.29
C MET A 129 -20.16 -0.08 20.61
N ALA A 130 -20.81 0.15 21.75
CA ALA A 130 -20.21 -0.07 23.06
C ALA A 130 -19.88 -1.56 23.38
N GLN A 131 -20.47 -2.49 22.62
CA GLN A 131 -20.26 -3.93 22.79
C GLN A 131 -19.24 -4.51 21.80
N VAL A 132 -18.79 -3.71 20.82
CA VAL A 132 -17.80 -4.15 19.84
C VAL A 132 -16.42 -4.13 20.45
N GLU A 133 -15.73 -5.26 20.41
CA GLU A 133 -14.36 -5.33 20.85
C GLU A 133 -13.44 -4.47 19.97
N GLY A 134 -12.79 -3.48 20.58
CA GLY A 134 -11.90 -2.54 19.90
C GLY A 134 -10.43 -2.88 20.10
N GLY A 135 -9.65 -2.85 19.01
CA GLY A 135 -8.21 -2.71 19.04
C GLY A 135 -7.80 -1.26 18.77
N PRO A 136 -6.55 -0.87 19.06
CA PRO A 136 -6.07 0.45 18.69
C PRO A 136 -5.98 0.55 17.15
N VAL A 137 -6.41 1.70 16.64
CA VAL A 137 -6.35 2.04 15.22
C VAL A 137 -5.78 3.43 15.03
N ASN A 138 -5.02 3.60 13.95
CA ASN A 138 -4.60 4.89 13.43
C ASN A 138 -5.50 5.23 12.24
N ILE A 139 -6.04 6.42 12.19
CA ILE A 139 -7.03 6.85 11.21
C ILE A 139 -6.55 8.14 10.55
N TRP A 140 -6.32 8.08 9.24
CA TRP A 140 -6.07 9.23 8.40
C TRP A 140 -7.40 9.75 7.87
N PHE A 141 -7.80 10.92 8.32
CA PHE A 141 -9.11 11.48 8.02
C PHE A 141 -8.99 12.81 7.29
N TRP A 142 -9.67 12.94 6.18
CA TRP A 142 -9.81 14.18 5.42
C TRP A 142 -11.27 14.56 5.31
N LYS A 143 -11.56 15.88 5.38
CA LYS A 143 -12.90 16.43 5.21
C LYS A 143 -12.84 17.68 4.33
N ASN A 144 -13.75 17.79 3.34
CA ASN A 144 -13.78 18.89 2.37
C ASN A 144 -13.83 20.27 3.05
N LYS A 145 -14.72 20.46 4.01
CA LYS A 145 -14.86 21.70 4.78
C LYS A 145 -13.54 22.22 5.37
N ASN A 146 -12.65 21.34 5.74
CA ASN A 146 -11.38 21.70 6.36
C ASN A 146 -10.24 21.78 5.34
N ALA A 147 -10.43 21.19 4.16
CA ALA A 147 -9.44 21.10 3.09
C ALA A 147 -8.07 20.54 3.54
N LYS A 148 -8.04 19.76 4.63
CA LYS A 148 -6.83 19.14 5.18
C LYS A 148 -7.14 17.79 5.81
N ALA A 149 -6.10 16.96 5.97
CA ALA A 149 -6.19 15.73 6.73
C ALA A 149 -5.84 15.94 8.20
N PHE A 150 -6.35 15.01 9.01
CA PHE A 150 -6.07 14.89 10.44
C PHE A 150 -5.58 13.49 10.73
N ASP A 151 -4.49 13.38 11.45
CA ASP A 151 -4.06 12.12 12.03
C ASP A 151 -4.82 11.89 13.33
N MET A 152 -5.53 10.77 13.39
CA MET A 152 -6.45 10.46 14.47
C MET A 152 -6.18 9.05 14.98
N ASN A 153 -6.58 8.78 16.21
CA ASN A 153 -6.55 7.44 16.77
C ASN A 153 -7.86 7.10 17.49
N ALA A 154 -8.10 5.80 17.63
CA ALA A 154 -9.19 5.27 18.43
C ALA A 154 -8.78 3.95 19.06
N LYS A 155 -9.45 3.58 20.15
CA LYS A 155 -9.34 2.28 20.81
C LYS A 155 -10.74 1.73 21.09
N GLY A 156 -11.47 1.47 20.00
CA GLY A 156 -12.88 1.12 20.02
C GLY A 156 -13.79 2.31 19.73
N PHE A 157 -15.06 2.02 19.50
CA PHE A 157 -16.07 3.02 19.14
C PHE A 157 -16.27 4.06 20.25
N GLY A 158 -16.47 5.31 19.82
CA GLY A 158 -16.68 6.45 20.75
C GLY A 158 -15.38 7.01 21.35
N THR A 159 -14.21 6.47 21.00
CA THR A 159 -12.91 6.92 21.53
C THR A 159 -12.08 7.67 20.51
N LEU A 160 -12.65 8.00 19.34
CA LEU A 160 -11.95 8.71 18.27
C LEU A 160 -11.48 10.09 18.77
N LYS A 161 -10.21 10.37 18.59
CA LYS A 161 -9.58 11.66 18.91
C LYS A 161 -8.50 12.04 17.92
N VAL A 162 -8.33 13.32 17.72
CA VAL A 162 -7.21 13.88 16.97
C VAL A 162 -5.93 13.66 17.79
N GLN A 163 -4.86 13.23 17.17
CA GLN A 163 -3.55 13.05 17.81
C GLN A 163 -2.90 14.41 18.06
N ASP A 164 -2.02 14.49 19.06
CA ASP A 164 -1.26 15.70 19.35
C ASP A 164 -0.25 16.02 18.26
N GLN A 165 0.38 14.98 17.68
CA GLN A 165 1.26 15.10 16.54
C GLN A 165 0.44 14.96 15.24
N GLN A 166 0.67 15.87 14.30
CA GLN A 166 -0.06 15.96 13.04
C GLN A 166 0.89 15.98 11.87
N ASP A 167 1.52 14.82 11.60
CA ASP A 167 2.49 14.65 10.52
C ASP A 167 1.85 14.24 9.19
N LEU A 168 0.53 14.01 9.21
CA LEU A 168 -0.25 13.62 8.04
C LEU A 168 -0.54 14.84 7.16
N LYS A 169 -0.27 14.70 5.86
CA LYS A 169 -0.74 15.60 4.82
C LYS A 169 -1.93 14.96 4.10
N GLY A 170 -2.85 15.80 3.62
CA GLY A 170 -3.96 15.32 2.81
C GLY A 170 -4.57 16.43 1.98
N LYS A 171 -4.97 16.06 0.75
CA LYS A 171 -5.60 16.95 -0.22
C LYS A 171 -6.68 16.19 -0.98
N GLY A 172 -7.84 16.79 -1.14
CA GLY A 172 -8.93 16.32 -1.98
C GLY A 172 -9.11 17.19 -3.20
N VAL A 173 -9.52 16.58 -4.31
CA VAL A 173 -9.96 17.24 -5.53
C VAL A 173 -11.25 16.57 -5.99
N TYR A 174 -12.28 17.38 -6.20
CA TYR A 174 -13.54 16.94 -6.79
C TYR A 174 -13.55 17.27 -8.28
N GLN A 175 -13.86 16.25 -9.09
CA GLN A 175 -13.96 16.42 -10.54
C GLN A 175 -14.89 15.35 -11.12
N ASP A 176 -15.79 15.77 -12.02
CA ASP A 176 -16.65 14.89 -12.81
C ASP A 176 -17.46 13.88 -11.95
N GLY A 177 -18.01 14.34 -10.81
CA GLY A 177 -18.80 13.51 -9.93
C GLY A 177 -17.97 12.50 -9.12
N LYS A 178 -16.68 12.78 -8.90
CA LYS A 178 -15.76 11.92 -8.15
C LYS A 178 -14.83 12.73 -7.25
N TRP A 179 -14.55 12.18 -6.09
CA TRP A 179 -13.48 12.62 -5.24
C TRP A 179 -12.20 11.85 -5.53
N LYS A 180 -11.07 12.54 -5.53
CA LYS A 180 -9.73 11.98 -5.40
C LYS A 180 -9.08 12.59 -4.17
N VAL A 181 -8.81 11.77 -3.17
CA VAL A 181 -8.23 12.22 -1.90
C VAL A 181 -6.90 11.51 -1.68
N VAL A 182 -5.84 12.29 -1.52
CA VAL A 182 -4.50 11.79 -1.21
C VAL A 182 -4.19 12.01 0.26
N PHE A 183 -3.65 10.99 0.88
CA PHE A 183 -3.03 11.05 2.20
C PHE A 183 -1.54 10.72 2.06
N SER A 184 -0.67 11.44 2.74
CA SER A 184 0.76 11.11 2.78
C SER A 184 1.39 11.40 4.12
N ARG A 185 2.29 10.50 4.55
CA ARG A 185 3.05 10.61 5.80
C ARG A 185 4.38 9.86 5.69
N ALA A 186 5.29 10.14 6.60
CA ALA A 186 6.51 9.34 6.76
C ALA A 186 6.18 7.85 7.01
N VAL A 187 6.97 6.94 6.44
CA VAL A 187 6.80 5.49 6.65
C VAL A 187 7.01 5.11 8.11
N THR A 188 7.83 5.87 8.83
CA THR A 188 8.09 5.71 10.26
C THR A 188 7.98 7.06 10.96
N THR A 189 7.27 7.10 12.06
CA THR A 189 7.12 8.27 12.93
C THR A 189 7.60 7.94 14.35
N GLY A 190 7.72 8.95 15.19
CA GLY A 190 8.03 8.77 16.62
C GLY A 190 6.80 8.52 17.50
N ASP A 191 5.57 8.52 16.94
CA ASP A 191 4.35 8.32 17.70
C ASP A 191 3.97 6.84 17.77
N ALA A 192 3.78 6.32 18.97
CA ALA A 192 3.38 4.93 19.21
C ALA A 192 1.90 4.65 18.81
N ASN A 193 1.09 5.69 18.62
CA ASN A 193 -0.28 5.55 18.14
C ASN A 193 -0.36 5.44 16.61
N ASP A 194 0.76 5.70 15.93
CA ASP A 194 0.85 5.63 14.49
C ASP A 194 1.15 4.23 14.00
N THR A 195 0.56 3.89 12.88
CA THR A 195 0.99 2.72 12.12
C THR A 195 2.37 2.97 11.55
N GLN A 196 3.31 2.07 11.86
CA GLN A 196 4.66 2.07 11.32
C GLN A 196 4.70 1.15 10.09
N PHE A 197 5.13 1.67 8.94
CA PHE A 197 5.18 0.90 7.69
C PHE A 197 6.56 0.30 7.52
N LYS A 198 6.67 -1.02 7.65
CA LYS A 198 7.90 -1.74 7.34
C LYS A 198 7.83 -2.28 5.91
N PRO A 199 8.78 -1.91 5.03
CA PRO A 199 8.78 -2.39 3.65
C PRO A 199 8.73 -3.91 3.57
N GLY A 200 7.83 -4.43 2.74
CA GLY A 200 7.62 -5.87 2.57
C GLY A 200 6.62 -6.52 3.53
N GLU A 201 6.29 -5.88 4.66
CA GLU A 201 5.29 -6.38 5.61
C GLU A 201 3.87 -5.97 5.18
N PHE A 202 2.92 -6.88 5.38
CA PHE A 202 1.50 -6.60 5.18
C PHE A 202 0.89 -6.02 6.47
N ILE A 203 0.11 -4.97 6.33
CA ILE A 203 -0.67 -4.38 7.40
C ILE A 203 -2.15 -4.35 7.04
N ASN A 204 -3.02 -4.39 8.04
CA ASN A 204 -4.45 -4.30 7.83
C ASN A 204 -4.85 -2.85 7.55
N ILE A 205 -5.66 -2.67 6.50
CA ILE A 205 -6.18 -1.38 6.05
C ILE A 205 -7.69 -1.48 5.82
N ALA A 206 -8.41 -0.42 6.13
CA ALA A 206 -9.82 -0.27 5.79
C ALA A 206 -10.11 1.17 5.33
N PHE A 207 -11.24 1.34 4.66
CA PHE A 207 -11.64 2.61 4.08
C PHE A 207 -13.00 3.03 4.57
N ALA A 208 -13.19 4.33 4.68
CA ALA A 208 -14.49 4.93 4.86
C ALA A 208 -14.61 6.19 4.01
N VAL A 209 -15.77 6.40 3.38
CA VAL A 209 -16.10 7.62 2.68
C VAL A 209 -17.46 8.11 3.13
N TRP A 210 -17.67 9.42 3.05
CA TRP A 210 -18.91 10.07 3.44
C TRP A 210 -19.39 10.94 2.30
N ASP A 211 -20.65 10.77 1.92
CA ASP A 211 -21.41 11.73 1.12
C ASP A 211 -22.05 12.72 2.10
N GLY A 212 -21.59 13.96 2.04
CA GLY A 212 -22.00 15.06 2.93
C GLY A 212 -23.33 15.71 2.56
N LYS A 213 -24.08 15.13 1.62
CA LYS A 213 -25.34 15.66 1.14
C LYS A 213 -26.35 15.83 2.25
N LYS A 214 -26.84 17.06 2.39
CA LYS A 214 -27.87 17.42 3.35
C LYS A 214 -29.27 17.09 2.83
N ASP A 215 -30.17 16.72 3.76
CA ASP A 215 -31.59 16.61 3.44
C ASP A 215 -32.14 17.99 3.08
N PRO A 216 -32.73 18.18 1.88
CA PRO A 216 -33.29 19.48 1.46
C PRO A 216 -34.41 20.00 2.38
N ALA A 217 -35.13 19.10 3.07
CA ALA A 217 -36.26 19.46 3.94
C ALA A 217 -35.83 19.93 5.32
N SER A 218 -34.81 19.31 5.91
CA SER A 218 -34.35 19.61 7.27
C SER A 218 -33.06 20.45 7.31
N GLY A 219 -32.30 20.50 6.22
CA GLY A 219 -30.96 21.07 6.18
C GLY A 219 -29.93 20.28 6.99
N ASP A 220 -30.33 19.18 7.61
CA ASP A 220 -29.44 18.28 8.33
C ASP A 220 -28.76 17.32 7.36
N LEU A 221 -27.63 16.79 7.77
CA LEU A 221 -27.06 15.61 7.11
C LEU A 221 -28.12 14.54 7.11
N LYS A 222 -28.48 14.03 5.94
CA LYS A 222 -29.62 13.14 5.67
C LYS A 222 -29.71 11.98 6.66
N GLU A 223 -28.66 11.71 7.38
CA GLU A 223 -28.55 10.62 8.33
C GLU A 223 -27.54 10.91 9.44
N LYS A 224 -27.55 12.11 10.03
CA LYS A 224 -26.72 12.49 11.18
C LYS A 224 -25.28 11.95 11.12
N GLY A 225 -24.59 12.23 10.05
CA GLY A 225 -23.22 11.76 9.83
C GLY A 225 -23.11 10.34 9.32
N SER A 226 -24.15 9.77 8.80
CA SER A 226 -24.28 8.37 8.53
C SER A 226 -24.37 7.97 7.06
N GLN A 227 -24.15 8.86 6.11
CA GLN A 227 -23.85 8.42 4.73
C GLN A 227 -22.43 7.83 4.63
N LYS A 228 -21.98 7.25 5.73
CA LYS A 228 -20.69 6.59 5.81
C LYS A 228 -20.76 5.21 5.18
N ALA A 229 -20.03 5.06 4.10
CA ALA A 229 -19.74 3.78 3.49
C ALA A 229 -18.39 3.26 3.97
N VAL A 230 -18.31 2.00 4.35
CA VAL A 230 -17.10 1.38 4.90
C VAL A 230 -16.74 0.11 4.14
N SER A 231 -15.45 -0.16 4.03
CA SER A 231 -14.95 -1.45 3.54
C SER A 231 -14.82 -2.47 4.67
N SER A 232 -14.56 -3.71 4.31
CA SER A 232 -13.95 -4.70 5.21
C SER A 232 -12.47 -4.38 5.41
N TRP A 233 -11.78 -5.17 6.28
CA TRP A 233 -10.35 -5.16 6.40
C TRP A 233 -9.70 -5.84 5.21
N TRP A 234 -8.69 -5.15 4.63
CA TRP A 234 -7.87 -5.60 3.52
C TRP A 234 -6.39 -5.50 3.90
N TYR A 235 -5.49 -5.68 2.95
CA TYR A 235 -4.06 -5.60 3.18
C TYR A 235 -3.42 -4.46 2.40
N PHE A 236 -2.45 -3.85 3.02
CA PHE A 236 -1.58 -2.85 2.43
C PHE A 236 -0.13 -3.23 2.65
N ARG A 237 0.73 -2.97 1.67
CA ARG A 237 2.16 -3.21 1.76
C ARG A 237 2.93 -2.09 1.10
N VAL A 238 3.96 -1.59 1.76
CA VAL A 238 4.98 -0.75 1.12
C VAL A 238 5.97 -1.67 0.43
N ASP A 239 6.21 -1.44 -0.87
CA ASP A 239 7.18 -2.24 -1.61
C ASP A 239 8.60 -1.99 -1.06
N PRO A 240 9.39 -3.05 -0.85
CA PRO A 240 10.76 -2.91 -0.42
C PRO A 240 11.62 -2.28 -1.51
N GLN A 241 12.67 -1.57 -1.11
CA GLN A 241 13.70 -1.11 -2.04
C GLN A 241 14.32 -2.33 -2.73
N PRO A 242 14.65 -2.23 -4.04
CA PRO A 242 15.35 -3.30 -4.74
C PRO A 242 16.66 -3.64 -4.03
N ASP A 243 16.84 -4.89 -3.65
CA ASP A 243 18.10 -5.37 -3.12
C ASP A 243 18.99 -5.88 -4.27
N TYR A 244 19.98 -5.09 -4.62
CA TYR A 244 20.96 -5.43 -5.64
C TYR A 244 22.14 -6.26 -5.12
N THR A 245 22.18 -6.57 -3.83
CA THR A 245 23.29 -7.28 -3.18
C THR A 245 23.49 -8.67 -3.79
N SER A 246 22.43 -9.38 -4.07
CA SER A 246 22.46 -10.70 -4.72
C SER A 246 23.05 -10.63 -6.14
N TYR A 247 22.71 -9.60 -6.90
CA TYR A 247 23.29 -9.38 -8.25
C TYR A 247 24.77 -9.05 -8.16
N PHE A 248 25.20 -8.25 -7.18
CA PHE A 248 26.61 -7.95 -6.96
C PHE A 248 27.40 -9.22 -6.64
N TYR A 249 26.92 -10.08 -5.75
CA TYR A 249 27.60 -11.34 -5.47
C TYR A 249 27.60 -12.31 -6.65
N ALA A 250 26.54 -12.36 -7.45
CA ALA A 250 26.51 -13.15 -8.66
C ALA A 250 27.54 -12.69 -9.69
N LEU A 251 27.64 -11.37 -9.92
CA LEU A 251 28.66 -10.80 -10.81
C LEU A 251 30.08 -11.04 -10.29
N LEU A 252 30.30 -10.93 -8.98
CA LEU A 252 31.59 -11.22 -8.35
C LEU A 252 31.97 -12.70 -8.56
N ALA A 253 31.05 -13.63 -8.34
CA ALA A 253 31.29 -15.05 -8.55
C ALA A 253 31.62 -15.38 -10.00
N ILE A 254 30.91 -14.79 -10.96
CA ILE A 254 31.19 -14.94 -12.39
C ILE A 254 32.59 -14.40 -12.72
N GLY A 255 32.93 -13.23 -12.19
CA GLY A 255 34.27 -12.62 -12.41
C GLY A 255 35.40 -13.48 -11.85
N LEU A 256 35.22 -14.03 -10.64
CA LEU A 256 36.19 -14.95 -10.03
C LEU A 256 36.36 -16.26 -10.82
N ALA A 257 35.26 -16.84 -11.28
CA ALA A 257 35.29 -18.06 -12.09
C ALA A 257 36.02 -17.81 -13.44
N ALA A 258 35.67 -16.73 -14.13
CA ALA A 258 36.32 -16.34 -15.38
C ALA A 258 37.82 -16.02 -15.18
N GLY A 259 38.18 -15.34 -14.10
CA GLY A 259 39.55 -15.06 -13.73
C GLY A 259 40.35 -16.35 -13.46
N PHE A 260 39.77 -17.30 -12.73
CA PHE A 260 40.37 -18.60 -12.47
C PHE A 260 40.58 -19.38 -13.77
N GLU A 261 39.57 -19.47 -14.61
CA GLU A 261 39.68 -20.14 -15.92
C GLU A 261 40.80 -19.53 -16.80
N PHE A 262 40.85 -18.19 -16.85
CA PHE A 262 41.91 -17.48 -17.57
C PHE A 262 43.30 -17.84 -17.08
N VAL A 263 43.51 -17.89 -15.75
CA VAL A 263 44.79 -18.25 -15.14
C VAL A 263 45.16 -19.71 -15.49
N VAL A 264 44.20 -20.63 -15.37
CA VAL A 264 44.39 -22.06 -15.69
C VAL A 264 44.77 -22.21 -17.16
N ILE A 265 44.04 -21.62 -18.08
CA ILE A 265 44.30 -21.68 -19.53
C ILE A 265 45.68 -21.10 -19.85
N ARG A 266 46.03 -19.97 -19.21
CA ARG A 266 47.32 -19.33 -19.40
C ARG A 266 48.49 -20.23 -18.92
N LYS A 267 48.32 -20.91 -17.78
CA LYS A 267 49.31 -21.88 -17.26
C LYS A 267 49.45 -23.09 -18.20
N LEU A 268 48.35 -23.65 -18.67
CA LEU A 268 48.34 -24.81 -19.56
C LEU A 268 48.99 -24.49 -20.91
N ARG A 269 48.81 -23.25 -21.41
CA ARG A 269 49.44 -22.81 -22.69
C ARG A 269 50.95 -22.60 -22.61
N LYS A 270 51.49 -22.32 -21.40
CA LYS A 270 52.94 -22.09 -21.24
C LYS A 270 53.77 -23.36 -21.22
N GLY A 271 53.17 -24.58 -21.17
CA GLY A 271 53.86 -25.86 -21.15
C GLY A 271 54.80 -26.05 -19.96
N PRO A 272 55.28 -27.26 -19.68
CA PRO A 272 56.37 -27.42 -18.73
C PRO A 272 57.61 -26.74 -19.30
N ALA A 273 58.29 -25.92 -18.49
CA ALA A 273 59.58 -25.37 -18.82
C ALA A 273 60.52 -26.56 -19.09
N ALA A 274 61.09 -26.65 -20.29
CA ALA A 274 62.03 -27.69 -20.69
C ALA A 274 63.33 -27.56 -19.89
#